data_7411a9dc8a054a241cb4939044c90c47
#
_entry.id   7411a9dc8a054a241cb4939044c90c47
#
_cell.length_a   1.000
_cell.length_b   1.000
_cell.length_c   1.000
_cell.angle_alpha   90.00
_cell.angle_beta   90.00
_cell.angle_gamma   90.00
#
_symmetry.space_group_name_H-M   'P 1'
#
loop_
_entity.id
_entity.type
_entity.pdbx_description
1 polymer ?
#
loop_
_entity_poly.entity_id
_entity_poly.type
_entity_poly.pdbx_seq_one_letter_code
_entity_poly.pdbx_strand_id
1 'polypeptide(L)'
;MIKIKDLTVRNFMSVGNQTQAVNFNREQLTLVLGENLDQGGDDSGSRNGTGKTTIINALSYALYGQALTNIKRNNLINKTNSKGMLVTLHFEKNGVDYRVERGRSPNVLKFFVDEQEQEMTDESQGDSRKTQEYLSLIHI
;
A
#
# COMPACT_ATOMS: atom_id res chain seq x y z
N MET A 1 -12.32 9.17 -12.96
CA MET A 1 -12.52 8.26 -11.80
C MET A 1 -11.36 7.28 -11.69
N ILE A 2 -10.88 7.07 -10.49
CA ILE A 2 -9.81 6.12 -10.22
C ILE A 2 -10.41 4.76 -9.89
N LYS A 3 -9.92 3.71 -10.54
CA LYS A 3 -10.31 2.33 -10.27
C LYS A 3 -9.10 1.59 -9.68
N ILE A 4 -9.18 1.21 -8.43
CA ILE A 4 -8.13 0.45 -7.76
C ILE A 4 -8.26 -1.01 -8.18
N LYS A 5 -7.17 -1.61 -8.67
CA LYS A 5 -7.15 -2.99 -9.17
C LYS A 5 -6.64 -3.98 -8.14
N ASP A 6 -5.43 -3.79 -7.68
CA ASP A 6 -4.83 -4.68 -6.68
C ASP A 6 -3.79 -3.98 -5.84
N LEU A 7 -3.53 -4.57 -4.68
CA LEU A 7 -2.56 -4.09 -3.70
C LEU A 7 -1.73 -5.27 -3.24
N THR A 8 -0.41 -5.12 -3.21
CA THR A 8 0.46 -6.09 -2.57
C THR A 8 1.23 -5.43 -1.43
N VAL A 9 1.45 -6.18 -0.35
CA VAL A 9 2.16 -5.69 0.83
C VAL A 9 3.18 -6.72 1.31
N ARG A 10 4.32 -6.23 1.76
CA ARG A 10 5.38 -7.03 2.34
C ARG A 10 6.03 -6.25 3.48
N ASN A 11 6.23 -6.90 4.60
CA ASN A 11 6.82 -6.30 5.80
C ASN A 11 6.17 -4.97 6.20
N PHE A 12 4.86 -4.91 6.05
CA PHE A 12 4.06 -3.72 6.37
C PHE A 12 3.12 -4.06 7.53
N MET A 13 3.26 -3.33 8.63
CA MET A 13 2.50 -3.55 9.87
C MET A 13 2.57 -5.03 10.30
N SER A 14 1.46 -5.75 10.35
CA SER A 14 1.42 -7.16 10.75
C SER A 14 1.82 -8.15 9.64
N VAL A 15 1.95 -7.69 8.41
CA VAL A 15 2.37 -8.53 7.29
C VAL A 15 3.89 -8.71 7.30
N GLY A 16 4.36 -9.96 7.27
CA GLY A 16 5.78 -10.30 7.30
C GLY A 16 6.41 -10.38 5.92
N ASN A 17 7.46 -11.20 5.82
CA ASN A 17 8.28 -11.33 4.60
C ASN A 17 7.53 -11.91 3.40
N GLN A 18 6.48 -12.67 3.63
CA GLN A 18 5.68 -13.24 2.55
C GLN A 18 4.76 -12.17 2.00
N THR A 19 4.90 -11.84 0.72
CA THR A 19 4.04 -10.85 0.07
C THR A 19 2.60 -11.32 0.06
N GLN A 20 1.70 -10.46 0.50
CA GLN A 20 0.26 -10.69 0.48
C GLN A 20 -0.38 -9.78 -0.57
N ALA A 21 -1.41 -10.29 -1.23
CA ALA A 21 -2.10 -9.56 -2.29
C ALA A 21 -3.60 -9.47 -2.00
N VAL A 22 -4.17 -8.31 -2.32
CA VAL A 22 -5.62 -8.08 -2.26
C VAL A 22 -6.08 -7.61 -3.63
N ASN A 23 -7.08 -8.28 -4.18
CA ASN A 23 -7.65 -7.94 -5.48
C ASN A 23 -8.93 -7.13 -5.27
N PHE A 24 -8.92 -5.88 -5.73
CA PHE A 24 -10.08 -4.99 -5.67
C PHE A 24 -10.82 -4.90 -7.02
N ASN A 25 -10.34 -5.58 -8.05
CA ASN A 25 -10.93 -5.51 -9.39
C ASN A 25 -12.20 -6.37 -9.45
N ARG A 26 -13.23 -5.93 -8.73
CA ARG A 26 -14.52 -6.60 -8.62
C ARG A 26 -15.62 -5.64 -9.06
N GLU A 27 -16.64 -6.19 -9.70
CA GLU A 27 -17.74 -5.39 -10.24
C GLU A 27 -18.77 -4.95 -9.19
N GLN A 28 -18.79 -5.64 -8.06
CA GLN A 28 -19.81 -5.45 -7.04
C GLN A 28 -19.19 -5.04 -5.72
N LEU A 29 -20.04 -4.56 -4.82
CA LEU A 29 -19.64 -4.24 -3.46
C LEU A 29 -19.06 -5.47 -2.76
N THR A 30 -17.90 -5.29 -2.14
CA THR A 30 -17.22 -6.37 -1.41
C THR A 30 -17.20 -6.06 0.07
N LEU A 31 -17.64 -7.00 0.87
CA LEU A 31 -17.53 -6.94 2.32
C LEU A 31 -16.22 -7.60 2.76
N VAL A 32 -15.40 -6.88 3.51
CA VAL A 32 -14.15 -7.42 4.07
C VAL A 32 -14.39 -7.81 5.51
N LEU A 33 -14.24 -9.10 5.81
CA LEU A 33 -14.41 -9.66 7.15
C LEU A 33 -13.06 -10.13 7.69
N GLY A 34 -12.82 -9.86 8.96
CA GLY A 34 -11.70 -10.43 9.67
C GLY A 34 -12.13 -11.61 10.52
N GLU A 35 -11.29 -12.63 10.59
CA GLU A 35 -11.48 -13.76 11.46
C GLU A 35 -10.20 -14.01 12.27
N ASN A 36 -10.31 -14.01 13.60
CA ASN A 36 -9.18 -14.29 14.47
C ASN A 36 -9.27 -15.74 14.95
N LEU A 37 -8.52 -16.62 14.30
CA LEU A 37 -8.51 -18.05 14.60
C LEU A 37 -7.90 -18.37 15.95
N ASP A 38 -6.98 -17.51 16.44
CA ASP A 38 -6.31 -17.72 17.71
C ASP A 38 -7.22 -17.50 18.91
N GLN A 39 -8.19 -16.61 18.78
CA GLN A 39 -9.12 -16.28 19.86
C GLN A 39 -10.47 -16.97 19.71
N GLY A 40 -10.76 -17.58 18.57
CA GLY A 40 -11.90 -18.47 18.34
C GLY A 40 -13.26 -17.86 18.66
N GLY A 41 -13.42 -16.55 18.63
CA GLY A 41 -14.60 -15.90 19.11
C GLY A 41 -15.47 -15.25 18.06
N ASP A 42 -16.77 -15.20 18.33
CA ASP A 42 -17.73 -14.40 17.57
C ASP A 42 -17.77 -12.95 18.07
N ASP A 43 -16.93 -12.61 19.02
CA ASP A 43 -16.87 -11.29 19.61
C ASP A 43 -16.29 -10.30 18.60
N SER A 44 -16.93 -9.14 18.46
CA SER A 44 -16.44 -8.07 17.58
C SER A 44 -15.01 -7.62 17.93
N GLY A 45 -14.62 -7.72 19.20
CA GLY A 45 -13.25 -7.43 19.63
C GLY A 45 -12.21 -8.39 19.09
N SER A 46 -12.58 -9.66 18.85
CA SER A 46 -11.66 -10.67 18.33
C SER A 46 -11.30 -10.45 16.85
N ARG A 47 -12.04 -9.63 16.15
CA ARG A 47 -11.78 -9.29 14.74
C ARG A 47 -10.76 -8.17 14.57
N ASN A 48 -10.45 -7.45 15.64
CA ASN A 48 -9.42 -6.42 15.62
C ASN A 48 -8.05 -7.08 15.46
N GLY A 49 -7.19 -6.50 14.65
CA GLY A 49 -5.86 -7.04 14.42
C GLY A 49 -5.78 -8.11 13.34
N THR A 50 -6.87 -8.38 12.62
CA THR A 50 -6.87 -9.37 11.52
C THR A 50 -6.37 -8.81 10.19
N GLY A 51 -5.96 -7.54 10.14
CA GLY A 51 -5.38 -6.94 8.96
C GLY A 51 -6.27 -5.98 8.18
N LYS A 52 -7.51 -5.73 8.63
CA LYS A 52 -8.40 -4.78 7.95
C LYS A 52 -7.83 -3.37 7.91
N THR A 53 -7.34 -2.88 9.03
CA THR A 53 -6.69 -1.57 9.12
C THR A 53 -5.40 -1.53 8.30
N THR A 54 -4.69 -2.65 8.22
CA THR A 54 -3.47 -2.78 7.41
C THR A 54 -3.76 -2.50 5.94
N ILE A 55 -4.85 -3.02 5.39
CA ILE A 55 -5.24 -2.79 3.99
C ILE A 55 -5.46 -1.30 3.73
N ILE A 56 -6.22 -0.64 4.59
CA ILE A 56 -6.54 0.78 4.44
C ILE A 56 -5.27 1.64 4.58
N ASN A 57 -4.44 1.35 5.56
CA ASN A 57 -3.19 2.07 5.76
C ASN A 57 -2.21 1.85 4.60
N ALA A 58 -2.18 0.66 4.02
CA ALA A 58 -1.35 0.38 2.86
C ALA A 58 -1.79 1.17 1.63
N LEU A 59 -3.10 1.28 1.38
CA LEU A 59 -3.63 2.10 0.30
C LEU A 59 -3.23 3.57 0.47
N SER A 60 -3.42 4.11 1.66
CA SER A 60 -3.05 5.50 1.97
C SER A 60 -1.55 5.72 1.83
N TYR A 61 -0.74 4.79 2.33
CA TYR A 61 0.71 4.88 2.24
C TYR A 61 1.18 4.84 0.78
N ALA A 62 0.63 3.97 -0.04
CA ALA A 62 1.01 3.87 -1.44
C ALA A 62 0.75 5.18 -2.20
N LEU A 63 -0.39 5.80 -1.96
CA LEU A 63 -0.80 7.02 -2.67
C LEU A 63 -0.18 8.29 -2.10
N TYR A 64 -0.07 8.40 -0.78
CA TYR A 64 0.28 9.66 -0.12
C TYR A 64 1.56 9.60 0.71
N GLY A 65 2.14 8.43 0.90
CA GLY A 65 3.35 8.26 1.70
C GLY A 65 3.15 8.28 3.20
N GLN A 66 1.91 8.17 3.65
CA GLN A 66 1.58 8.15 5.08
C GLN A 66 0.35 7.28 5.33
N ALA A 67 0.27 6.73 6.53
CA ALA A 67 -0.88 5.95 6.94
C ALA A 67 -2.11 6.84 7.12
N LEU A 68 -3.29 6.26 6.94
CA LEU A 68 -4.55 6.95 7.19
C LEU A 68 -4.74 7.21 8.70
N THR A 69 -4.32 6.26 9.52
CA THR A 69 -4.31 6.42 10.96
C THR A 69 -3.01 7.12 11.42
N ASN A 70 -3.00 7.64 12.64
CA ASN A 70 -1.86 8.43 13.13
C ASN A 70 -0.68 7.52 13.53
N ILE A 71 -0.02 6.94 12.53
CA ILE A 71 1.14 6.06 12.72
C ILE A 71 2.33 6.68 11.99
N LYS A 72 3.46 6.82 12.69
CA LYS A 72 4.69 7.31 12.09
C LYS A 72 5.20 6.32 11.04
N ARG A 73 5.81 6.83 9.97
CA ARG A 73 6.26 6.01 8.82
C ARG A 73 7.15 4.85 9.23
N ASN A 74 8.09 5.07 10.14
CA ASN A 74 8.98 3.99 10.59
C ASN A 74 8.24 2.89 11.36
N ASN A 75 7.12 3.22 11.97
CA ASN A 75 6.29 2.26 12.71
C ASN A 75 5.40 1.43 11.78
N LEU A 76 5.35 1.76 10.48
CA LEU A 76 4.66 0.95 9.49
C LEU A 76 5.48 -0.28 9.10
N ILE A 77 6.80 -0.26 9.29
CA ILE A 77 7.66 -1.40 8.99
C ILE A 77 7.34 -2.53 9.96
N ASN A 78 7.21 -3.75 9.46
CA ASN A 78 6.99 -4.91 10.30
C ASN A 78 8.08 -5.01 11.37
N LYS A 79 7.69 -5.08 12.63
CA LYS A 79 8.61 -5.01 13.77
C LYS A 79 9.51 -6.23 13.89
N THR A 80 9.03 -7.39 13.48
CA THR A 80 9.80 -8.63 13.53
C THR A 80 10.98 -8.59 12.57
N ASN A 81 10.74 -8.14 11.33
CA ASN A 81 11.76 -8.15 10.28
C ASN A 81 12.50 -6.82 10.18
N SER A 82 11.90 -5.72 10.56
CA SER A 82 12.47 -4.37 10.67
C SER A 82 13.07 -3.81 9.37
N LYS A 83 12.78 -4.42 8.22
CA LYS A 83 13.32 -4.01 6.93
C LYS A 83 12.48 -4.55 5.77
N GLY A 84 12.76 -4.04 4.57
CA GLY A 84 12.17 -4.60 3.35
C GLY A 84 10.69 -4.31 3.20
N MET A 85 10.19 -3.23 3.81
CA MET A 85 8.79 -2.84 3.63
C MET A 85 8.54 -2.40 2.20
N LEU A 86 7.56 -3.01 1.56
CA LEU A 86 7.17 -2.66 0.20
C LEU A 86 5.66 -2.77 0.05
N VAL A 87 5.05 -1.72 -0.49
CA VAL A 87 3.64 -1.67 -0.88
C VAL A 87 3.58 -1.36 -2.36
N THR A 88 2.84 -2.18 -3.11
CA THR A 88 2.62 -1.97 -4.55
C THR A 88 1.14 -1.82 -4.80
N LEU A 89 0.75 -0.76 -5.49
CA LEU A 89 -0.64 -0.47 -5.84
C LEU A 89 -0.79 -0.35 -7.34
N HIS A 90 -1.72 -1.12 -7.90
CA HIS A 90 -2.16 -0.97 -9.30
C HIS A 90 -3.51 -0.27 -9.32
N PHE A 91 -3.62 0.74 -10.16
CA PHE A 91 -4.89 1.42 -10.38
C PHE A 91 -5.00 1.91 -11.82
N GLU A 92 -6.21 2.24 -12.22
CA GLU A 92 -6.52 2.77 -13.55
C GLU A 92 -7.23 4.12 -13.41
N LYS A 93 -6.86 5.05 -14.26
CA LYS A 93 -7.55 6.34 -14.37
C LYS A 93 -7.67 6.73 -15.84
N ASN A 94 -8.90 6.96 -16.29
CA ASN A 94 -9.18 7.39 -17.67
C ASN A 94 -8.58 6.44 -18.73
N GLY A 95 -8.61 5.14 -18.47
CA GLY A 95 -8.12 4.12 -19.39
C GLY A 95 -6.60 3.89 -19.36
N VAL A 96 -5.89 4.56 -18.48
CA VAL A 96 -4.44 4.43 -18.33
C VAL A 96 -4.12 3.63 -17.06
N ASP A 97 -3.27 2.62 -17.19
CA ASP A 97 -2.82 1.80 -16.07
C ASP A 97 -1.64 2.44 -15.36
N TYR A 98 -1.73 2.50 -14.04
CA TYR A 98 -0.68 3.04 -13.19
C TYR A 98 -0.27 2.01 -12.13
N ARG A 99 1.02 2.03 -11.78
CA ARG A 99 1.54 1.23 -10.68
C ARG A 99 2.46 2.10 -9.83
N VAL A 100 2.26 2.07 -8.52
CA VAL A 100 3.12 2.74 -7.55
C VAL A 100 3.77 1.68 -6.68
N GLU A 101 5.09 1.73 -6.56
CA GLU A 101 5.84 0.92 -5.61
C GLU A 101 6.47 1.84 -4.58
N ARG A 102 6.14 1.65 -3.32
CA ARG A 102 6.64 2.49 -2.22
C ARG A 102 7.07 1.63 -1.06
N GLY A 103 8.25 1.94 -0.52
CA GLY A 103 8.80 1.17 0.59
C GLY A 103 9.78 1.95 1.44
N ARG A 104 10.20 1.32 2.52
CA ARG A 104 11.21 1.84 3.43
C ARG A 104 12.13 0.71 3.86
N SER A 105 13.35 1.12 4.21
CA SER A 105 14.43 0.20 4.60
C SER A 105 14.72 -0.86 3.53
N PRO A 106 15.09 -0.45 2.31
CA PRO A 106 15.44 0.88 1.86
C PRO A 106 14.24 1.72 1.40
N ASN A 107 14.41 3.03 1.31
CA ASN A 107 13.41 3.93 0.77
C ASN A 107 13.24 3.70 -0.72
N VAL A 108 12.01 3.43 -1.13
CA VAL A 108 11.66 3.18 -2.53
C VAL A 108 10.43 4.01 -2.86
N LEU A 109 10.47 4.69 -3.99
CA LEU A 109 9.27 5.26 -4.60
C LEU A 109 9.45 5.20 -6.11
N LYS A 110 8.72 4.28 -6.74
CA LYS A 110 8.72 4.10 -8.18
C LYS A 110 7.31 4.26 -8.71
N PHE A 111 7.20 4.87 -9.86
CA PHE A 111 5.93 5.13 -10.51
C PHE A 111 5.99 4.63 -11.95
N PHE A 112 4.97 3.85 -12.35
CA PHE A 112 4.89 3.25 -13.68
C PHE A 112 3.62 3.71 -14.37
N VAL A 113 3.71 4.05 -15.63
CA VAL A 113 2.56 4.34 -16.50
C VAL A 113 2.59 3.35 -17.65
N ASP A 114 1.53 2.55 -17.79
CA ASP A 114 1.43 1.44 -18.77
C ASP A 114 2.68 0.54 -18.74
N GLU A 115 3.10 0.11 -17.55
CA GLU A 115 4.25 -0.77 -17.28
C GLU A 115 5.62 -0.14 -17.59
N GLN A 116 5.68 1.17 -17.87
CA GLN A 116 6.95 1.87 -18.09
C GLN A 116 7.27 2.74 -16.88
N GLU A 117 8.42 2.47 -16.26
CA GLU A 117 8.89 3.28 -15.14
C GLU A 117 9.11 4.72 -15.57
N GLN A 118 8.53 5.65 -14.80
CA GLN A 118 8.74 7.07 -15.04
C GLN A 118 9.97 7.51 -14.27
N GLU A 119 11.06 7.79 -14.99
CA GLU A 119 12.27 8.32 -14.38
C GLU A 119 12.04 9.79 -14.06
N MET A 120 12.00 10.09 -12.79
CA MET A 120 12.06 11.46 -12.33
C MET A 120 13.52 11.90 -12.40
N THR A 121 13.76 13.00 -13.12
CA THR A 121 15.06 13.45 -13.57
C THR A 121 16.06 13.80 -12.47
N ASP A 122 15.68 13.69 -11.23
CA ASP A 122 16.57 13.91 -10.11
C ASP A 122 16.81 12.59 -9.40
N GLU A 123 17.81 11.92 -9.90
CA GLU A 123 18.28 10.66 -9.35
C GLU A 123 19.03 10.82 -8.03
N SER A 124 18.93 11.95 -7.37
CA SER A 124 19.40 11.99 -6.00
C SER A 124 18.63 10.94 -5.23
N GLN A 125 19.32 9.89 -4.91
CA GLN A 125 18.82 8.73 -4.22
C GLN A 125 17.90 9.13 -3.08
N GLY A 126 16.62 8.86 -3.25
CA GLY A 126 15.65 9.05 -2.18
C GLY A 126 14.86 10.35 -2.21
N ASP A 127 14.96 11.19 -3.26
CA ASP A 127 14.04 12.32 -3.34
C ASP A 127 12.68 11.87 -3.89
N SER A 128 11.88 11.31 -2.98
CA SER A 128 10.52 10.90 -3.29
C SER A 128 9.58 12.08 -3.51
N ARG A 129 10.02 13.32 -3.25
CA ARG A 129 9.16 14.50 -3.35
C ARG A 129 8.71 14.77 -4.76
N LYS A 130 9.60 14.66 -5.75
CA LYS A 130 9.24 14.89 -7.16
C LYS A 130 8.26 13.83 -7.67
N THR A 131 8.47 12.58 -7.32
CA THR A 131 7.54 11.52 -7.68
C THR A 131 6.20 11.73 -7.01
N GLN A 132 6.19 12.17 -5.76
CA GLN A 132 4.94 12.49 -5.07
C GLN A 132 4.22 13.69 -5.72
N GLU A 133 4.97 14.70 -6.15
CA GLU A 133 4.40 15.83 -6.90
C GLU A 133 3.78 15.36 -8.20
N TYR A 134 4.44 14.46 -8.92
CA TYR A 134 3.89 13.89 -10.15
C TYR A 134 2.61 13.11 -9.88
N LEU A 135 2.58 12.31 -8.81
CA LEU A 135 1.36 11.61 -8.39
C LEU A 135 0.23 12.60 -8.10
N SER A 136 0.55 13.73 -7.49
CA SER A 136 -0.44 14.76 -7.18
C SER A 136 -1.01 15.39 -8.46
N LEU A 137 -0.23 15.52 -9.52
CA LEU A 137 -0.67 16.10 -10.79
C LEU A 137 -1.72 15.24 -11.50
N ILE A 138 -1.78 13.94 -11.24
CA ILE A 138 -2.82 13.08 -11.81
C ILE A 138 -4.08 13.04 -10.97
N HIS A 139 -4.19 13.94 -9.99
CA HIS A 139 -5.38 14.13 -9.15
C HIS A 139 -5.80 12.88 -8.35
N ILE A 140 -4.85 12.29 -7.68
CA ILE A 140 -5.10 11.16 -6.78
C ILE A 140 -5.36 11.67 -5.38
#